data_4c8a90132e3eaae9418fa6570b865cce
#
_entry.id   4c8a90132e3eaae9418fa6570b865cce
#
_cell.length_a   1.000
_cell.length_b   1.000
_cell.length_c   1.000
_cell.angle_alpha   90.00
_cell.angle_beta   90.00
_cell.angle_gamma   90.00
#
_symmetry.space_group_name_H-M   'P 1'
#
loop_
_entity.id
_entity.type
_entity.pdbx_description
1 polymer ?
#
loop_
_entity_poly.entity_id
_entity_poly.type
_entity_poly.pdbx_seq_one_letter_code
_entity_poly.pdbx_strand_id
1 'polypeptide(L)'
;MNESLTHRRSLTAVLLGIFLAACLEGPAAAGVLSGTCRVANQPAATLLVPYFEVDLSDPQGVTTLLSVNNASSKPALARMVLWTDWGVPTLAFDIYLTGFDVQTLNVRDLFSGTLPRTGPGISPTGALSLVTGDFPGCGSATGPHVVPTQDLPALAAADRDSLRAAHTGRPVPISLPASRPAKQEARCLGSARPETNLAVGYITIDSVNRCTPFTVGTSANTPADPKYFATGGTGVASNSNVLWGDVIYVDRKNVRADSETMVHIVADAGAFGNGDYTFYGRYVDFDARDGRAPLSSLYYARYIDGGAYFGDTDLVVWRDNRSKETTGTDCVKSPSWAPLGEYQLLAFDEQENPTQIPDSHAFPLTTQRAKVGGDSIPVPNPYGWLMIDLWHQDGQHAQGWVGLRMSSQGRYSVGHEALRVDDLCNFGL
;
A
#
# COMPACT_ATOMS: atom_id res chain seq x y z
N MET A 1 -60.01 33.13 -46.67
CA MET A 1 -59.99 31.86 -45.90
C MET A 1 -58.84 30.98 -46.42
N ASN A 2 -57.62 31.52 -46.52
CA ASN A 2 -56.49 30.79 -47.09
C ASN A 2 -55.09 31.15 -46.53
N GLU A 3 -55.01 31.86 -45.38
CA GLU A 3 -53.71 32.24 -44.78
C GLU A 3 -53.34 31.46 -43.53
N SER A 4 -54.18 30.55 -43.03
CA SER A 4 -53.88 29.82 -41.81
C SER A 4 -53.16 28.45 -41.97
N LEU A 5 -53.03 27.98 -43.20
CA LEU A 5 -52.41 26.69 -43.50
C LEU A 5 -50.91 26.72 -43.79
N THR A 6 -50.37 27.87 -44.18
CA THR A 6 -48.93 28.05 -44.45
C THR A 6 -48.07 28.20 -43.18
N HIS A 7 -48.62 28.82 -42.13
CA HIS A 7 -47.89 28.98 -40.84
C HIS A 7 -47.73 27.65 -40.06
N ARG A 8 -48.72 26.72 -40.17
CA ARG A 8 -48.61 25.42 -39.48
C ARG A 8 -47.56 24.47 -40.08
N ARG A 9 -47.34 24.57 -41.40
CA ARG A 9 -46.34 23.73 -42.09
C ARG A 9 -44.91 24.20 -41.81
N SER A 10 -44.70 25.49 -41.61
CA SER A 10 -43.40 26.07 -41.28
C SER A 10 -42.94 25.73 -39.88
N LEU A 11 -43.85 25.74 -38.88
CA LEU A 11 -43.51 25.39 -37.50
C LEU A 11 -43.19 23.89 -37.32
N THR A 12 -43.89 23.01 -38.03
CA THR A 12 -43.64 21.58 -37.96
C THR A 12 -42.31 21.18 -38.59
N ALA A 13 -41.90 21.87 -39.67
CA ALA A 13 -40.61 21.65 -40.29
C ALA A 13 -39.42 22.14 -39.44
N VAL A 14 -39.58 23.26 -38.71
CA VAL A 14 -38.56 23.79 -37.80
C VAL A 14 -38.45 22.93 -36.55
N LEU A 15 -39.55 22.43 -35.99
CA LEU A 15 -39.52 21.51 -34.82
C LEU A 15 -38.95 20.15 -35.18
N LEU A 16 -39.19 19.64 -36.40
CA LEU A 16 -38.59 18.39 -36.88
C LEU A 16 -37.11 18.54 -37.17
N GLY A 17 -36.65 19.70 -37.63
CA GLY A 17 -35.24 20.03 -37.83
C GLY A 17 -34.46 20.12 -36.53
N ILE A 18 -35.06 20.70 -35.47
CA ILE A 18 -34.45 20.79 -34.13
C ILE A 18 -34.39 19.42 -33.46
N PHE A 19 -35.40 18.55 -33.66
CA PHE A 19 -35.36 17.18 -33.11
C PHE A 19 -34.37 16.27 -33.87
N LEU A 20 -34.13 16.49 -35.17
CA LEU A 20 -33.12 15.74 -35.91
C LEU A 20 -31.70 16.21 -35.64
N ALA A 21 -31.49 17.48 -35.27
CA ALA A 21 -30.18 17.99 -34.85
C ALA A 21 -29.78 17.52 -33.44
N ALA A 22 -30.75 17.30 -32.54
CA ALA A 22 -30.50 16.77 -31.21
C ALA A 22 -30.21 15.23 -31.21
N CYS A 23 -30.51 14.51 -32.28
CA CYS A 23 -30.20 13.08 -32.41
C CYS A 23 -28.88 12.80 -33.18
N LEU A 24 -28.15 13.85 -33.60
CA LEU A 24 -26.87 13.73 -34.27
C LEU A 24 -25.67 14.10 -33.37
N GLU A 25 -25.90 14.40 -32.11
CA GLU A 25 -24.87 14.19 -31.11
C GLU A 25 -24.72 12.67 -31.00
N GLY A 26 -23.84 12.13 -31.82
CA GLY A 26 -23.31 10.79 -31.60
C GLY A 26 -22.95 10.68 -30.14
N PRO A 27 -23.02 9.49 -29.52
CA PRO A 27 -22.53 9.33 -28.17
C PRO A 27 -21.12 9.93 -28.23
N ALA A 28 -20.88 11.02 -27.48
CA ALA A 28 -19.54 11.36 -27.12
C ALA A 28 -18.99 10.01 -26.67
N ALA A 29 -18.10 9.45 -27.46
CA ALA A 29 -17.31 8.34 -27.02
C ALA A 29 -16.70 8.90 -25.75
N ALA A 30 -17.32 8.60 -24.62
CA ALA A 30 -16.63 8.64 -23.35
C ALA A 30 -15.40 7.84 -23.67
N GLY A 31 -14.30 8.55 -23.93
CA GLY A 31 -13.03 7.92 -24.12
C GLY A 31 -12.96 6.98 -22.95
N VAL A 32 -13.01 5.70 -23.21
CA VAL A 32 -12.71 4.70 -22.23
C VAL A 32 -11.28 5.04 -21.88
N LEU A 33 -11.11 5.91 -20.88
CA LEU A 33 -9.86 6.06 -20.17
C LEU A 33 -9.61 4.66 -19.64
N SER A 34 -8.90 3.91 -20.47
CA SER A 34 -8.60 2.54 -20.23
C SER A 34 -7.84 2.46 -18.94
N GLY A 35 -8.55 2.12 -17.88
CA GLY A 35 -8.08 1.29 -16.83
C GLY A 35 -6.82 1.63 -16.06
N THR A 36 -6.28 2.85 -16.14
CA THR A 36 -4.98 3.19 -15.56
C THR A 36 -4.99 3.39 -14.04
N CYS A 37 -6.15 3.57 -13.42
CA CYS A 37 -6.28 3.66 -11.96
C CYS A 37 -7.08 2.52 -11.37
N ARG A 38 -7.01 1.33 -11.95
CA ARG A 38 -7.64 0.16 -11.36
C ARG A 38 -6.68 -0.52 -10.39
N VAL A 39 -7.01 -0.47 -9.10
CA VAL A 39 -6.63 -1.58 -8.24
C VAL A 39 -7.45 -2.77 -8.74
N ALA A 40 -6.85 -3.57 -9.57
CA ALA A 40 -7.53 -4.68 -10.19
C ALA A 40 -7.17 -5.96 -9.44
N ASN A 41 -8.12 -6.87 -9.29
CA ASN A 41 -7.85 -8.26 -8.86
C ASN A 41 -7.17 -9.01 -10.01
N GLN A 42 -6.01 -8.51 -10.43
CA GLN A 42 -5.19 -9.11 -11.49
C GLN A 42 -3.72 -9.09 -11.04
N PRO A 43 -2.87 -9.97 -11.57
CA PRO A 43 -1.45 -9.92 -11.26
C PRO A 43 -0.85 -8.55 -11.54
N ALA A 44 0.06 -8.11 -10.68
CA ALA A 44 0.61 -6.77 -10.68
C ALA A 44 2.15 -6.78 -10.62
N ALA A 45 2.76 -5.64 -10.87
CA ALA A 45 4.20 -5.45 -10.72
C ALA A 45 4.59 -5.08 -9.28
N THR A 46 3.63 -4.57 -8.51
CA THR A 46 3.82 -4.23 -7.10
C THR A 46 2.64 -4.72 -6.29
N LEU A 47 2.92 -5.30 -5.13
CA LEU A 47 1.95 -5.64 -4.11
C LEU A 47 2.18 -4.75 -2.90
N LEU A 48 1.11 -4.20 -2.33
CA LEU A 48 1.15 -3.46 -1.07
C LEU A 48 0.38 -4.25 0.00
N VAL A 49 1.04 -4.51 1.12
CA VAL A 49 0.39 -4.86 2.39
C VAL A 49 0.27 -3.56 3.18
N PRO A 50 -0.89 -2.93 3.24
CA PRO A 50 -1.03 -1.56 3.75
C PRO A 50 -0.73 -1.45 5.25
N TYR A 51 -0.82 -2.55 5.96
CA TYR A 51 -0.51 -2.63 7.39
C TYR A 51 -0.10 -4.04 7.76
N PHE A 52 0.85 -4.18 8.64
CA PHE A 52 1.11 -5.41 9.36
C PHE A 52 1.24 -5.13 10.86
N GLU A 53 0.97 -6.15 11.67
CA GLU A 53 1.20 -6.10 13.11
C GLU A 53 1.71 -7.44 13.64
N VAL A 54 2.65 -7.37 14.58
CA VAL A 54 3.24 -8.54 15.23
C VAL A 54 3.49 -8.25 16.70
N ASP A 55 2.91 -9.02 17.59
CA ASP A 55 3.29 -9.00 19.00
C ASP A 55 4.61 -9.74 19.19
N LEU A 56 5.68 -9.02 19.49
CA LEU A 56 7.03 -9.58 19.66
C LEU A 56 7.25 -10.22 21.05
N SER A 57 6.34 -10.00 22.00
CA SER A 57 6.43 -10.51 23.37
C SER A 57 5.62 -11.79 23.60
N ASP A 58 4.53 -11.97 22.84
CA ASP A 58 3.61 -13.09 23.02
C ASP A 58 3.53 -13.92 21.72
N PRO A 59 4.03 -15.16 21.69
CA PRO A 59 3.94 -16.03 20.52
C PRO A 59 2.49 -16.43 20.17
N GLN A 60 1.53 -16.26 21.07
CA GLN A 60 0.10 -16.45 20.81
C GLN A 60 -0.61 -15.15 20.42
N GLY A 61 0.04 -14.01 20.59
CA GLY A 61 -0.47 -12.71 20.16
C GLY A 61 -0.51 -12.56 18.63
N VAL A 62 -0.95 -11.40 18.17
CA VAL A 62 -1.15 -11.14 16.76
C VAL A 62 0.13 -11.33 15.93
N THR A 63 -0.02 -11.93 14.75
CA THR A 63 1.00 -11.98 13.70
C THR A 63 0.35 -11.81 12.33
N THR A 64 1.14 -11.38 11.36
CA THR A 64 0.75 -11.23 9.96
C THR A 64 1.41 -12.31 9.13
N LEU A 65 0.59 -13.06 8.40
CA LEU A 65 1.01 -14.08 7.44
C LEU A 65 0.81 -13.53 6.04
N LEU A 66 1.72 -13.85 5.13
CA LEU A 66 1.69 -13.39 3.75
C LEU A 66 1.83 -14.57 2.80
N SER A 67 1.20 -14.51 1.63
CA SER A 67 1.59 -15.30 0.48
C SER A 67 1.99 -14.39 -0.68
N VAL A 68 3.10 -14.71 -1.33
CA VAL A 68 3.58 -14.03 -2.54
C VAL A 68 3.65 -15.05 -3.65
N ASN A 69 2.95 -14.80 -4.74
CA ASN A 69 2.71 -15.80 -5.76
C ASN A 69 3.08 -15.26 -7.14
N ASN A 70 3.57 -16.15 -8.00
CA ASN A 70 3.85 -15.86 -9.40
C ASN A 70 2.73 -16.42 -10.27
N ALA A 71 2.00 -15.57 -10.96
CA ALA A 71 0.90 -15.96 -11.86
C ALA A 71 1.38 -16.42 -13.25
N SER A 72 2.68 -16.41 -13.52
CA SER A 72 3.23 -16.78 -14.82
C SER A 72 3.90 -18.15 -14.78
N SER A 73 4.07 -18.80 -15.95
CA SER A 73 4.83 -20.04 -16.09
C SER A 73 6.35 -19.82 -16.04
N LYS A 74 6.81 -18.58 -16.15
CA LYS A 74 8.23 -18.20 -16.11
C LYS A 74 8.65 -17.86 -14.69
N PRO A 75 9.92 -18.06 -14.32
CA PRO A 75 10.43 -17.59 -13.04
C PRO A 75 10.27 -16.08 -12.89
N ALA A 76 10.00 -15.64 -11.67
CA ALA A 76 9.92 -14.24 -11.28
C ALA A 76 10.83 -13.98 -10.08
N LEU A 77 11.30 -12.76 -9.97
CA LEU A 77 12.02 -12.27 -8.80
C LEU A 77 11.20 -11.14 -8.19
N ALA A 78 10.96 -11.23 -6.88
CA ALA A 78 10.21 -10.23 -6.13
C ALA A 78 11.09 -9.64 -5.03
N ARG A 79 11.15 -8.33 -4.92
CA ARG A 79 11.85 -7.64 -3.84
C ARG A 79 10.87 -7.17 -2.79
N MET A 80 10.97 -7.74 -1.60
CA MET A 80 10.20 -7.34 -0.44
C MET A 80 10.94 -6.25 0.34
N VAL A 81 10.20 -5.21 0.72
CA VAL A 81 10.69 -4.13 1.57
C VAL A 81 9.73 -3.93 2.74
N LEU A 82 10.25 -3.99 3.95
CA LEU A 82 9.53 -3.62 5.17
C LEU A 82 9.74 -2.14 5.44
N TRP A 83 8.65 -1.45 5.74
CA TRP A 83 8.61 -0.03 6.04
C TRP A 83 7.99 0.18 7.41
N THR A 84 8.50 1.15 8.14
CA THR A 84 7.87 1.58 9.41
C THR A 84 6.53 2.25 9.13
N ASP A 85 5.75 2.47 10.18
CA ASP A 85 4.50 3.25 10.12
C ASP A 85 4.72 4.71 9.65
N TRP A 86 5.96 5.15 9.58
CA TRP A 86 6.38 6.46 9.09
C TRP A 86 7.02 6.43 7.70
N GLY A 87 7.00 5.31 7.00
CA GLY A 87 7.54 5.21 5.64
C GLY A 87 9.06 5.15 5.54
N VAL A 88 9.74 4.67 6.57
CA VAL A 88 11.19 4.43 6.55
C VAL A 88 11.44 2.97 6.20
N PRO A 89 12.20 2.66 5.12
CA PRO A 89 12.54 1.27 4.80
C PRO A 89 13.55 0.71 5.81
N THR A 90 13.32 -0.50 6.30
CA THR A 90 14.11 -1.12 7.36
C THR A 90 14.77 -2.41 6.95
N LEU A 91 14.08 -3.26 6.19
CA LEU A 91 14.56 -4.55 5.73
C LEU A 91 14.20 -4.71 4.26
N ALA A 92 15.15 -5.14 3.43
CA ALA A 92 14.92 -5.43 2.03
C ALA A 92 15.64 -6.72 1.62
N PHE A 93 14.92 -7.62 0.93
CA PHE A 93 15.47 -8.88 0.40
C PHE A 93 14.67 -9.37 -0.80
N ASP A 94 15.29 -10.24 -1.59
CA ASP A 94 14.69 -10.79 -2.79
C ASP A 94 14.09 -12.18 -2.54
N ILE A 95 12.99 -12.46 -3.20
CA ILE A 95 12.28 -13.75 -3.21
C ILE A 95 12.30 -14.28 -4.63
N TYR A 96 12.85 -15.48 -4.82
CA TYR A 96 12.82 -16.17 -6.09
C TYR A 96 11.59 -17.07 -6.16
N LEU A 97 10.82 -16.94 -7.23
CA LEU A 97 9.62 -17.73 -7.49
C LEU A 97 9.79 -18.48 -8.81
N THR A 98 9.63 -19.77 -8.81
CA THR A 98 9.48 -20.54 -10.06
C THR A 98 8.15 -20.24 -10.72
N GLY A 99 7.86 -20.80 -11.92
CA GLY A 99 6.55 -20.59 -12.55
C GLY A 99 5.42 -21.16 -11.68
N PHE A 100 4.38 -20.33 -11.45
CA PHE A 100 3.21 -20.65 -10.61
C PHE A 100 3.54 -20.99 -9.16
N ASP A 101 4.68 -20.49 -8.67
CA ASP A 101 5.17 -20.73 -7.32
C ASP A 101 4.45 -19.86 -6.29
N VAL A 102 4.45 -20.34 -5.04
CA VAL A 102 3.86 -19.69 -3.86
C VAL A 102 4.89 -19.65 -2.75
N GLN A 103 5.30 -18.45 -2.33
CA GLN A 103 6.13 -18.26 -1.16
C GLN A 103 5.29 -17.74 0.00
N THR A 104 5.20 -18.53 1.07
CA THR A 104 4.56 -18.12 2.32
C THR A 104 5.57 -17.54 3.29
N LEU A 105 5.15 -16.53 4.06
CA LEU A 105 5.97 -15.85 5.06
C LEU A 105 5.15 -15.56 6.31
N ASN A 106 5.82 -15.62 7.45
CA ASN A 106 5.30 -15.10 8.70
C ASN A 106 6.16 -13.87 9.10
N VAL A 107 5.55 -12.72 9.21
CA VAL A 107 6.27 -11.47 9.53
C VAL A 107 6.97 -11.58 10.90
N ARG A 108 6.43 -12.37 11.84
CA ARG A 108 7.10 -12.65 13.12
C ARG A 108 8.47 -13.30 12.93
N ASP A 109 8.61 -14.18 11.94
CA ASP A 109 9.88 -14.87 11.67
C ASP A 109 10.93 -13.88 11.19
N LEU A 110 10.55 -12.88 10.39
CA LEU A 110 11.45 -11.81 9.96
C LEU A 110 12.00 -11.04 11.17
N PHE A 111 11.15 -10.69 12.14
CA PHE A 111 11.56 -10.05 13.39
C PHE A 111 12.35 -10.96 14.32
N SER A 112 12.26 -12.28 14.18
CA SER A 112 13.12 -13.24 14.86
C SER A 112 14.47 -13.41 14.17
N GLY A 113 14.63 -12.86 12.98
CA GLY A 113 15.83 -12.93 12.18
C GLY A 113 15.84 -14.06 11.14
N THR A 114 14.72 -14.75 10.96
CA THR A 114 14.60 -15.86 9.99
C THR A 114 14.02 -15.32 8.68
N LEU A 115 14.76 -15.49 7.60
CA LEU A 115 14.31 -15.13 6.25
C LEU A 115 13.75 -16.35 5.52
N PRO A 116 12.84 -16.17 4.55
CA PRO A 116 12.34 -17.27 3.75
C PRO A 116 13.47 -17.92 2.93
N ARG A 117 13.40 -19.21 2.77
CA ARG A 117 14.35 -19.98 1.95
C ARG A 117 13.79 -20.09 0.55
N THR A 118 14.42 -19.42 -0.40
CA THR A 118 13.99 -19.35 -1.79
C THR A 118 15.22 -19.33 -2.71
N GLY A 119 15.08 -19.75 -3.94
CA GLY A 119 16.15 -19.71 -4.92
C GLY A 119 16.09 -20.84 -5.94
N PRO A 120 16.89 -20.75 -7.01
CA PRO A 120 17.04 -21.82 -7.99
C PRO A 120 17.46 -23.14 -7.30
N GLY A 121 16.69 -24.20 -7.53
CA GLY A 121 16.94 -25.52 -6.92
C GLY A 121 16.43 -25.68 -5.48
N ILE A 122 15.86 -24.64 -4.87
CA ILE A 122 15.20 -24.69 -3.56
C ILE A 122 13.69 -24.53 -3.72
N SER A 123 13.27 -23.52 -4.49
CA SER A 123 11.86 -23.32 -4.80
C SER A 123 11.32 -24.48 -5.63
N PRO A 124 10.13 -25.00 -5.31
CA PRO A 124 9.57 -26.15 -6.00
C PRO A 124 9.29 -25.83 -7.47
N THR A 125 9.40 -26.86 -8.32
CA THR A 125 9.03 -26.78 -9.73
C THR A 125 7.92 -27.77 -10.02
N GLY A 126 6.90 -27.32 -10.73
CA GLY A 126 5.79 -28.15 -11.20
C GLY A 126 5.87 -28.44 -12.69
N ALA A 127 4.95 -29.28 -13.18
CA ALA A 127 4.90 -29.68 -14.60
C ALA A 127 4.68 -28.50 -15.57
N LEU A 128 4.11 -27.39 -15.09
CA LEU A 128 3.84 -26.18 -15.89
C LEU A 128 4.89 -25.10 -15.73
N SER A 129 5.88 -25.30 -14.85
CA SER A 129 6.94 -24.30 -14.63
C SER A 129 7.99 -24.37 -15.73
N LEU A 130 8.33 -23.22 -16.30
CA LEU A 130 9.52 -23.09 -17.13
C LEU A 130 10.73 -22.88 -16.20
N VAL A 131 11.57 -23.89 -16.06
CA VAL A 131 12.59 -24.02 -15.01
C VAL A 131 13.79 -23.06 -15.16
N THR A 132 13.97 -22.41 -16.30
CA THR A 132 15.15 -21.59 -16.58
C THR A 132 14.87 -20.11 -16.43
N GLY A 133 15.48 -19.47 -15.45
CA GLY A 133 15.49 -18.03 -15.25
C GLY A 133 16.68 -17.66 -14.39
N ASP A 134 17.79 -17.34 -15.04
CA ASP A 134 18.91 -16.72 -14.38
C ASP A 134 18.65 -15.22 -14.30
N PHE A 135 18.58 -14.70 -13.10
CA PHE A 135 18.51 -13.26 -12.89
C PHE A 135 19.92 -12.73 -12.64
N PRO A 136 20.32 -11.59 -13.28
CA PRO A 136 21.60 -10.97 -13.00
C PRO A 136 21.79 -10.70 -11.50
N GLY A 137 22.97 -10.98 -10.98
CA GLY A 137 23.28 -10.75 -9.57
C GLY A 137 22.80 -11.83 -8.60
N CYS A 138 22.02 -12.81 -9.04
CA CYS A 138 21.49 -13.89 -8.21
C CYS A 138 22.39 -15.15 -8.16
N GLY A 139 23.52 -15.13 -8.81
CA GLY A 139 24.41 -16.29 -8.90
C GLY A 139 25.47 -16.32 -7.81
N SER A 140 25.48 -17.37 -7.03
CA SER A 140 26.50 -17.77 -6.04
C SER A 140 26.14 -17.54 -4.58
N ALA A 141 26.15 -18.64 -3.82
CA ALA A 141 25.85 -18.71 -2.39
C ALA A 141 26.82 -17.94 -1.46
N THR A 142 27.79 -17.20 -2.00
CA THR A 142 28.85 -16.55 -1.23
C THR A 142 29.02 -15.05 -1.44
N GLY A 143 28.17 -14.42 -2.27
CA GLY A 143 28.25 -13.00 -2.56
C GLY A 143 27.23 -12.15 -1.82
N PRO A 144 27.42 -10.82 -1.70
CA PRO A 144 26.49 -9.92 -1.05
C PRO A 144 25.16 -9.71 -1.82
N HIS A 145 24.97 -10.39 -2.93
CA HIS A 145 23.82 -10.28 -3.86
C HIS A 145 23.08 -11.60 -3.99
N VAL A 146 22.67 -12.20 -2.89
CA VAL A 146 22.08 -13.53 -2.92
C VAL A 146 20.59 -13.42 -2.59
N VAL A 147 19.78 -14.12 -3.37
CA VAL A 147 18.44 -14.47 -2.93
C VAL A 147 18.58 -15.22 -1.60
N PRO A 148 17.76 -14.93 -0.58
CA PRO A 148 17.82 -15.67 0.66
C PRO A 148 17.68 -17.17 0.38
N THR A 149 18.78 -17.90 0.47
CA THR A 149 18.85 -19.34 0.31
C THR A 149 19.03 -20.00 1.68
N GLN A 150 18.96 -21.31 1.72
CA GLN A 150 19.24 -22.06 2.97
C GLN A 150 20.59 -21.73 3.61
N ASP A 151 21.51 -21.18 2.82
CA ASP A 151 22.89 -20.92 3.23
C ASP A 151 23.06 -19.48 3.75
N LEU A 152 22.04 -18.61 3.67
CA LEU A 152 22.09 -17.32 4.30
C LEU A 152 21.91 -17.46 5.82
N PRO A 153 22.82 -16.89 6.60
CA PRO A 153 22.65 -16.88 8.04
C PRO A 153 21.40 -16.07 8.42
N ALA A 154 20.80 -16.40 9.55
CA ALA A 154 19.82 -15.54 10.19
C ALA A 154 20.39 -14.13 10.37
N LEU A 155 19.53 -13.11 10.46
CA LEU A 155 19.93 -11.74 10.74
C LEU A 155 20.85 -11.70 11.96
N ALA A 156 21.97 -10.96 11.87
CA ALA A 156 22.82 -10.70 13.01
C ALA A 156 22.00 -10.09 14.17
N ALA A 157 22.39 -10.36 15.40
CA ALA A 157 21.64 -9.89 16.56
C ALA A 157 21.44 -8.37 16.56
N ALA A 158 22.48 -7.61 16.19
CA ALA A 158 22.41 -6.14 16.14
C ALA A 158 21.41 -5.65 15.05
N ASP A 159 21.35 -6.33 13.90
CA ASP A 159 20.43 -5.98 12.82
C ASP A 159 18.99 -6.31 13.19
N ARG A 160 18.79 -7.45 13.82
CA ARG A 160 17.48 -7.86 14.34
C ARG A 160 16.97 -6.90 15.42
N ASP A 161 17.84 -6.46 16.34
CA ASP A 161 17.48 -5.55 17.41
C ASP A 161 17.17 -4.15 16.84
N SER A 162 17.91 -3.70 15.82
CA SER A 162 17.62 -2.47 15.08
C SER A 162 16.29 -2.55 14.34
N LEU A 163 16.00 -3.68 13.68
CA LEU A 163 14.73 -3.92 13.00
C LEU A 163 13.56 -3.87 13.99
N ARG A 164 13.67 -4.54 15.13
CA ARG A 164 12.66 -4.51 16.19
C ARG A 164 12.44 -3.10 16.72
N ALA A 165 13.52 -2.37 17.03
CA ALA A 165 13.45 -1.00 17.52
C ALA A 165 12.70 -0.10 16.53
N ALA A 166 13.03 -0.19 15.24
CA ALA A 166 12.41 0.61 14.19
C ALA A 166 10.88 0.46 14.09
N HIS A 167 10.33 -0.70 14.46
CA HIS A 167 8.90 -0.99 14.34
C HIS A 167 8.12 -0.95 15.65
N THR A 168 8.79 -0.75 16.79
CA THR A 168 8.16 -0.77 18.12
C THR A 168 8.20 0.56 18.85
N GLY A 169 8.58 1.66 18.18
CA GLY A 169 8.69 2.99 18.80
C GLY A 169 9.93 3.19 19.67
N ARG A 170 10.86 2.24 19.68
CA ARG A 170 12.16 2.38 20.35
C ARG A 170 13.11 3.22 19.52
N PRO A 171 14.05 3.94 20.16
CA PRO A 171 15.13 4.61 19.42
C PRO A 171 15.96 3.62 18.61
N VAL A 172 16.17 3.93 17.32
CA VAL A 172 16.99 3.11 16.43
C VAL A 172 18.46 3.51 16.59
N PRO A 173 19.38 2.57 16.87
CA PRO A 173 20.81 2.87 16.92
C PRO A 173 21.32 3.32 15.54
N ILE A 174 21.96 4.49 15.48
CA ILE A 174 22.59 4.99 14.26
C ILE A 174 24.09 4.74 14.36
N SER A 175 24.64 3.98 13.41
CA SER A 175 26.09 3.90 13.21
C SER A 175 26.55 5.14 12.45
N LEU A 176 27.26 6.04 13.12
CA LEU A 176 27.91 7.17 12.49
C LEU A 176 29.25 6.73 11.86
N PRO A 177 29.71 7.40 10.78
CA PRO A 177 31.06 7.17 10.25
C PRO A 177 32.13 7.30 11.36
N ALA A 178 33.22 6.58 11.23
CA ALA A 178 34.29 6.48 12.24
C ALA A 178 34.88 7.82 12.70
N SER A 179 34.59 8.92 12.03
CA SER A 179 34.97 10.28 12.42
C SER A 179 34.10 10.91 13.53
N ARG A 180 33.01 10.24 13.95
CA ARG A 180 32.16 10.69 15.05
C ARG A 180 31.97 9.57 16.08
N PRO A 181 32.44 9.76 17.34
CA PRO A 181 32.64 8.67 18.30
C PRO A 181 31.39 8.22 19.07
N ALA A 182 30.19 8.58 18.72
CA ALA A 182 29.01 8.19 19.48
C ALA A 182 27.95 7.47 18.62
N LYS A 183 27.46 6.33 19.10
CA LYS A 183 26.18 5.79 18.64
C LYS A 183 25.12 6.83 18.95
N GLN A 184 24.56 7.43 17.93
CA GLN A 184 23.44 8.34 18.07
C GLN A 184 22.16 7.54 17.88
N GLU A 185 21.22 7.71 18.79
CA GLU A 185 19.90 7.11 18.67
C GLU A 185 18.95 8.09 17.99
N ALA A 186 18.18 7.63 17.02
CA ALA A 186 17.17 8.44 16.36
C ALA A 186 15.81 7.77 16.42
N ARG A 187 14.81 8.51 16.91
CA ARG A 187 13.41 8.08 16.88
C ARG A 187 12.80 8.17 15.49
N CYS A 188 13.18 9.19 14.73
CA CYS A 188 12.60 9.45 13.40
C CYS A 188 13.03 8.49 12.30
N LEU A 189 13.98 7.62 12.54
CA LEU A 189 14.37 6.53 11.62
C LEU A 189 13.54 5.25 11.86
N GLY A 190 12.59 5.30 12.74
CA GLY A 190 11.76 4.17 13.11
C GLY A 190 10.27 4.51 13.07
N SER A 191 9.59 4.15 14.13
CA SER A 191 8.18 4.40 14.36
C SER A 191 7.95 5.70 15.12
N ALA A 192 6.89 6.44 14.77
CA ALA A 192 6.45 7.62 15.52
C ALA A 192 5.69 7.28 16.80
N ARG A 193 5.33 6.01 16.96
CA ARG A 193 4.50 5.53 18.08
C ARG A 193 5.26 5.53 19.41
N PRO A 194 4.55 5.59 20.54
CA PRO A 194 5.15 5.26 21.84
C PRO A 194 5.74 3.85 21.82
N GLU A 195 6.75 3.62 22.64
CA GLU A 195 7.37 2.30 22.78
C GLU A 195 6.36 1.23 23.19
N THR A 196 6.28 0.17 22.43
CA THR A 196 5.43 -1.00 22.68
C THR A 196 6.17 -2.29 22.30
N ASN A 197 5.54 -3.44 22.57
CA ASN A 197 6.01 -4.73 22.02
C ASN A 197 5.32 -5.10 20.70
N LEU A 198 4.42 -4.25 20.21
CA LEU A 198 3.72 -4.45 18.97
C LEU A 198 4.50 -3.81 17.83
N ALA A 199 5.13 -4.62 17.00
CA ALA A 199 5.77 -4.16 15.77
C ALA A 199 4.72 -3.89 14.71
N VAL A 200 4.78 -2.71 14.08
CA VAL A 200 3.85 -2.30 13.03
C VAL A 200 4.58 -1.63 11.88
N GLY A 201 3.93 -1.61 10.73
CA GLY A 201 4.42 -0.98 9.51
C GLY A 201 3.61 -1.45 8.31
N TYR A 202 4.20 -1.30 7.13
CA TYR A 202 3.64 -1.80 5.88
C TYR A 202 4.72 -2.48 5.04
N ILE A 203 4.31 -3.19 3.99
CA ILE A 203 5.23 -3.93 3.12
C ILE A 203 4.91 -3.60 1.66
N THR A 204 5.96 -3.37 0.87
CA THR A 204 5.86 -3.38 -0.60
C THR A 204 6.65 -4.54 -1.15
N ILE A 205 6.12 -5.15 -2.23
CA ILE A 205 6.76 -6.27 -2.91
C ILE A 205 6.73 -5.97 -4.41
N ASP A 206 7.88 -5.66 -4.96
CA ASP A 206 8.02 -5.30 -6.37
C ASP A 206 8.56 -6.45 -7.20
N SER A 207 8.04 -6.65 -8.40
CA SER A 207 8.73 -7.46 -9.39
C SER A 207 10.03 -6.76 -9.80
N VAL A 208 11.13 -7.52 -9.84
CA VAL A 208 12.46 -6.98 -10.13
C VAL A 208 13.19 -7.83 -11.18
N ASN A 209 14.18 -7.24 -11.82
CA ASN A 209 14.90 -7.85 -12.95
C ASN A 209 16.28 -8.40 -12.58
N ARG A 210 16.73 -8.19 -11.34
CA ARG A 210 18.02 -8.67 -10.82
C ARG A 210 18.00 -8.72 -9.30
N CYS A 211 18.85 -9.56 -8.74
CA CYS A 211 19.11 -9.54 -7.31
C CYS A 211 19.91 -8.30 -6.91
N THR A 212 19.61 -7.81 -5.73
CA THR A 212 20.31 -6.68 -5.09
C THR A 212 20.77 -7.08 -3.69
N PRO A 213 21.71 -6.35 -3.10
CA PRO A 213 22.18 -6.66 -1.76
C PRO A 213 21.01 -6.75 -0.77
N PHE A 214 21.05 -7.77 0.05
CA PHE A 214 20.28 -7.84 1.27
C PHE A 214 20.71 -6.71 2.20
N THR A 215 19.74 -5.97 2.76
CA THR A 215 20.01 -4.80 3.59
C THR A 215 19.06 -4.70 4.77
N VAL A 216 19.60 -4.21 5.88
CA VAL A 216 18.87 -3.79 7.07
C VAL A 216 19.10 -2.29 7.26
N GLY A 217 18.04 -1.53 7.54
CA GLY A 217 18.09 -0.07 7.60
C GLY A 217 17.78 0.59 6.25
N THR A 218 18.13 1.86 6.10
CA THR A 218 17.94 2.60 4.84
C THR A 218 18.85 2.05 3.75
N SER A 219 18.27 1.81 2.57
CA SER A 219 19.01 1.19 1.45
C SER A 219 18.73 1.93 0.15
N ALA A 220 19.80 2.16 -0.62
CA ALA A 220 19.73 2.68 -1.97
C ALA A 220 19.08 1.71 -2.98
N ASN A 221 18.84 0.45 -2.60
CA ASN A 221 18.21 -0.57 -3.44
C ASN A 221 16.75 -0.81 -3.05
N THR A 222 16.05 0.22 -2.62
CA THR A 222 14.62 0.21 -2.32
C THR A 222 13.90 1.26 -3.15
N PRO A 223 12.57 1.21 -3.26
CA PRO A 223 11.80 2.26 -3.93
C PRO A 223 12.03 3.68 -3.43
N ALA A 224 12.64 3.83 -2.25
CA ALA A 224 13.04 5.14 -1.72
C ALA A 224 14.16 5.82 -2.52
N ASP A 225 14.90 5.09 -3.36
CA ASP A 225 15.93 5.63 -4.25
C ASP A 225 15.39 5.70 -5.70
N PRO A 226 15.34 6.87 -6.35
CA PRO A 226 14.88 7.00 -7.74
C PRO A 226 15.61 6.09 -8.73
N LYS A 227 16.85 5.70 -8.45
CA LYS A 227 17.63 4.77 -9.27
C LYS A 227 17.06 3.35 -9.27
N TYR A 228 16.21 3.01 -8.30
CA TYR A 228 15.50 1.75 -8.27
C TYR A 228 14.60 1.60 -9.52
N PHE A 229 14.05 2.72 -10.01
CA PHE A 229 13.23 2.82 -11.21
C PHE A 229 13.95 3.48 -12.40
N ALA A 230 15.25 3.32 -12.53
CA ALA A 230 16.02 4.05 -13.53
C ALA A 230 15.40 3.99 -14.93
N THR A 231 15.42 5.14 -15.62
CA THR A 231 14.83 5.32 -16.95
C THR A 231 15.39 4.30 -17.95
N GLY A 232 14.52 3.77 -18.81
CA GLY A 232 14.92 2.79 -19.81
C GLY A 232 15.12 1.37 -19.30
N GLY A 233 14.58 1.04 -18.10
CA GLY A 233 14.61 -0.32 -17.54
C GLY A 233 15.98 -0.74 -17.00
N THR A 234 16.89 0.21 -16.79
CA THR A 234 18.22 -0.05 -16.22
C THR A 234 18.20 -0.14 -14.69
N GLY A 235 17.08 0.20 -14.04
CA GLY A 235 16.86 0.07 -12.61
C GLY A 235 16.69 -1.38 -12.15
N VAL A 236 16.39 -1.55 -10.87
CA VAL A 236 16.12 -2.84 -10.25
C VAL A 236 14.68 -3.27 -10.51
N ALA A 237 13.73 -2.35 -10.40
CA ALA A 237 12.32 -2.60 -10.62
C ALA A 237 12.01 -3.03 -12.06
N SER A 238 11.07 -3.94 -12.19
CA SER A 238 10.53 -4.40 -13.46
C SER A 238 9.04 -4.02 -13.55
N ASN A 239 8.51 -3.87 -14.76
CA ASN A 239 7.09 -3.62 -15.00
C ASN A 239 6.32 -4.92 -15.30
N SER A 240 6.85 -6.08 -14.88
CA SER A 240 6.21 -7.37 -15.09
C SER A 240 5.04 -7.56 -14.12
N ASN A 241 3.81 -7.52 -14.62
CA ASN A 241 2.60 -7.74 -13.84
C ASN A 241 2.36 -9.24 -13.66
N VAL A 242 3.11 -9.87 -12.78
CA VAL A 242 3.08 -11.33 -12.56
C VAL A 242 2.86 -11.71 -11.09
N LEU A 243 2.93 -10.76 -10.19
CA LEU A 243 2.78 -11.01 -8.77
C LEU A 243 1.32 -10.89 -8.32
N TRP A 244 0.91 -11.78 -7.43
CA TRP A 244 -0.32 -11.63 -6.66
C TRP A 244 -0.10 -12.16 -5.25
N GLY A 245 -0.96 -11.80 -4.31
CA GLY A 245 -0.76 -12.21 -2.94
C GLY A 245 -1.94 -11.91 -2.04
N ASP A 246 -1.91 -12.51 -0.87
CA ASP A 246 -2.86 -12.30 0.20
C ASP A 246 -2.16 -12.09 1.55
N VAL A 247 -2.90 -11.53 2.48
CA VAL A 247 -2.47 -11.27 3.85
C VAL A 247 -3.51 -11.82 4.82
N ILE A 248 -3.03 -12.49 5.87
CA ILE A 248 -3.86 -13.01 6.93
C ILE A 248 -3.31 -12.49 8.26
N TYR A 249 -4.16 -11.86 9.05
CA TYR A 249 -3.84 -11.45 10.41
C TYR A 249 -4.40 -12.51 11.37
N VAL A 250 -3.54 -13.09 12.17
CA VAL A 250 -3.92 -14.14 13.12
C VAL A 250 -3.59 -13.70 14.53
N ASP A 251 -4.60 -13.62 15.37
CA ASP A 251 -4.47 -13.36 16.80
C ASP A 251 -5.09 -14.54 17.56
N ARG A 252 -4.22 -15.48 17.93
CA ARG A 252 -4.64 -16.71 18.59
C ARG A 252 -5.14 -16.46 20.02
N LYS A 253 -4.59 -15.44 20.68
CA LYS A 253 -4.97 -15.05 22.04
C LYS A 253 -6.40 -14.53 22.11
N ASN A 254 -6.80 -13.72 21.10
CA ASN A 254 -8.12 -13.13 21.02
C ASN A 254 -9.08 -13.92 20.10
N VAL A 255 -8.66 -15.12 19.64
CA VAL A 255 -9.46 -15.99 18.75
C VAL A 255 -9.96 -15.22 17.53
N ARG A 256 -9.06 -14.54 16.84
CA ARG A 256 -9.35 -13.68 15.69
C ARG A 256 -8.46 -14.05 14.51
N ALA A 257 -9.07 -14.07 13.32
CA ALA A 257 -8.35 -14.13 12.05
C ALA A 257 -9.10 -13.30 11.00
N ASP A 258 -8.38 -12.42 10.34
CA ASP A 258 -8.89 -11.60 9.23
C ASP A 258 -7.99 -11.81 8.03
N SER A 259 -8.55 -11.85 6.83
CA SER A 259 -7.79 -12.00 5.59
C SER A 259 -8.21 -10.99 4.56
N GLU A 260 -7.24 -10.50 3.78
CA GLU A 260 -7.46 -9.56 2.69
C GLU A 260 -6.55 -9.96 1.52
N THR A 261 -6.96 -9.63 0.31
CA THR A 261 -6.05 -9.64 -0.84
C THR A 261 -5.07 -8.47 -0.68
N MET A 262 -3.80 -8.66 -0.98
CA MET A 262 -2.86 -7.54 -1.08
C MET A 262 -3.33 -6.54 -2.12
N VAL A 263 -2.96 -5.29 -1.97
CA VAL A 263 -3.27 -4.26 -2.98
C VAL A 263 -2.40 -4.50 -4.20
N HIS A 264 -3.01 -4.80 -5.32
CA HIS A 264 -2.33 -5.09 -6.58
C HIS A 264 -2.15 -3.80 -7.39
N ILE A 265 -0.92 -3.37 -7.58
CA ILE A 265 -0.57 -2.13 -8.27
C ILE A 265 0.07 -2.49 -9.62
N VAL A 266 -0.70 -2.26 -10.67
CA VAL A 266 -0.29 -2.59 -12.04
C VAL A 266 0.73 -1.57 -12.53
N ALA A 267 1.76 -2.03 -13.22
CA ALA A 267 2.69 -1.17 -13.94
C ALA A 267 2.36 -1.12 -15.43
N ASP A 268 2.33 0.11 -15.95
CA ASP A 268 2.25 0.40 -17.38
C ASP A 268 3.10 1.63 -17.68
N ALA A 269 4.30 1.41 -18.18
CA ALA A 269 5.25 2.48 -18.50
C ALA A 269 4.77 3.43 -19.63
N GLY A 270 3.79 3.01 -20.40
CA GLY A 270 3.22 3.81 -21.49
C GLY A 270 2.03 4.67 -21.06
N ALA A 271 1.47 4.42 -19.88
CA ALA A 271 0.26 5.08 -19.40
C ALA A 271 0.51 6.42 -18.71
N PHE A 272 1.73 6.66 -18.24
CA PHE A 272 2.06 7.82 -17.40
C PHE A 272 3.17 8.66 -18.03
N GLY A 273 2.99 9.97 -18.02
CA GLY A 273 3.95 10.96 -18.47
C GLY A 273 4.58 11.75 -17.33
N ASN A 274 5.55 12.60 -17.67
CA ASN A 274 6.19 13.47 -16.70
C ASN A 274 5.17 14.45 -16.08
N GLY A 275 5.09 14.46 -14.78
CA GLY A 275 4.13 15.24 -13.99
C GLY A 275 2.90 14.43 -13.55
N ASP A 276 2.68 13.24 -14.09
CA ASP A 276 1.60 12.37 -13.64
C ASP A 276 1.91 11.80 -12.26
N TYR A 277 0.86 11.64 -11.47
CA TYR A 277 0.96 11.03 -10.16
C TYR A 277 0.96 9.51 -10.30
N THR A 278 1.96 8.86 -9.74
CA THR A 278 2.13 7.40 -9.75
C THR A 278 2.29 6.88 -8.33
N PHE A 279 2.21 5.56 -8.14
CA PHE A 279 2.31 4.97 -6.81
C PHE A 279 3.60 5.35 -6.07
N TYR A 280 4.72 5.39 -6.77
CA TYR A 280 6.01 5.85 -6.22
C TYR A 280 6.36 7.29 -6.63
N GLY A 281 5.39 8.07 -7.08
CA GLY A 281 5.60 9.42 -7.61
C GLY A 281 6.46 10.32 -6.73
N ARG A 282 6.23 10.29 -5.41
CA ARG A 282 7.02 11.08 -4.45
C ARG A 282 8.49 10.67 -4.34
N TYR A 283 8.83 9.46 -4.76
CA TYR A 283 10.21 8.96 -4.73
C TYR A 283 10.96 9.22 -6.04
N VAL A 284 10.22 9.41 -7.13
CA VAL A 284 10.77 9.62 -8.48
C VAL A 284 10.59 11.04 -8.99
N ASP A 285 10.37 12.00 -8.10
CA ASP A 285 10.19 13.41 -8.45
C ASP A 285 9.05 13.66 -9.45
N PHE A 286 8.01 12.85 -9.43
CA PHE A 286 6.83 12.89 -10.31
C PHE A 286 7.18 12.83 -11.81
N ASP A 287 8.27 12.14 -12.17
CA ASP A 287 8.62 11.90 -13.57
C ASP A 287 8.02 10.62 -14.16
N ALA A 288 7.17 9.95 -13.38
CA ALA A 288 6.43 8.74 -13.72
C ALA A 288 7.28 7.53 -14.16
N ARG A 289 8.59 7.54 -13.90
CA ARG A 289 9.48 6.44 -14.29
C ARG A 289 9.18 5.11 -13.62
N ASP A 290 8.47 5.12 -12.51
CA ASP A 290 8.00 3.90 -11.85
C ASP A 290 6.88 3.21 -12.61
N GLY A 291 6.09 3.94 -13.41
CA GLY A 291 5.03 3.42 -14.27
C GLY A 291 3.92 2.69 -13.52
N ARG A 292 3.76 2.93 -12.22
CA ARG A 292 2.76 2.23 -11.38
C ARG A 292 1.51 3.07 -11.21
N ALA A 293 0.35 2.42 -11.39
CA ALA A 293 -0.93 3.07 -11.20
C ALA A 293 -1.08 3.62 -9.77
N PRO A 294 -1.56 4.85 -9.58
CA PRO A 294 -1.81 5.41 -8.27
C PRO A 294 -3.02 4.74 -7.61
N LEU A 295 -3.13 4.90 -6.31
CA LEU A 295 -4.30 4.51 -5.54
C LEU A 295 -5.29 5.67 -5.42
N SER A 296 -6.50 5.37 -4.99
CA SER A 296 -7.57 6.33 -4.71
C SER A 296 -7.23 7.25 -3.53
N SER A 297 -7.93 8.37 -3.41
CA SER A 297 -7.84 9.27 -2.25
C SER A 297 -9.12 9.35 -1.45
N LEU A 298 -10.28 8.98 -2.02
CA LEU A 298 -11.58 9.09 -1.36
C LEU A 298 -12.19 7.71 -1.14
N TYR A 299 -12.62 7.46 0.12
CA TYR A 299 -13.16 6.18 0.56
C TYR A 299 -14.42 6.35 1.37
N TYR A 300 -15.35 5.39 1.22
CA TYR A 300 -16.49 5.20 2.11
C TYR A 300 -16.37 3.88 2.85
N ALA A 301 -16.49 3.94 4.15
CA ALA A 301 -16.33 2.81 5.05
C ALA A 301 -17.53 2.68 5.98
N ARG A 302 -18.19 1.53 6.02
CA ARG A 302 -19.22 1.24 7.04
C ARG A 302 -18.57 0.92 8.36
N TYR A 303 -19.21 1.30 9.45
CA TYR A 303 -18.75 0.95 10.79
C TYR A 303 -19.87 0.41 11.69
N ILE A 304 -19.46 -0.34 12.69
CA ILE A 304 -20.23 -0.79 13.83
C ILE A 304 -19.44 -0.44 15.08
N ASP A 305 -20.04 0.28 16.02
CA ASP A 305 -19.47 0.59 17.33
C ASP A 305 -20.44 0.17 18.43
N GLY A 306 -20.28 -1.05 18.98
CA GLY A 306 -21.18 -1.64 19.98
C GLY A 306 -22.54 -2.02 19.41
N GLY A 307 -23.60 -1.44 19.99
CA GLY A 307 -24.98 -1.67 19.58
C GLY A 307 -25.47 -3.11 19.77
N ALA A 308 -26.52 -3.49 19.02
CA ALA A 308 -27.13 -4.81 19.10
C ALA A 308 -26.21 -5.97 18.69
N TYR A 309 -25.17 -5.68 17.88
CA TYR A 309 -24.22 -6.68 17.40
C TYR A 309 -22.97 -6.80 18.27
N PHE A 310 -22.81 -5.94 19.28
CA PHE A 310 -21.62 -5.89 20.14
C PHE A 310 -20.31 -5.85 19.30
N GLY A 311 -20.36 -5.19 18.15
CA GLY A 311 -19.28 -5.16 17.20
C GLY A 311 -18.31 -3.99 17.46
N ASP A 312 -17.08 -4.20 17.07
CA ASP A 312 -16.05 -3.16 17.01
C ASP A 312 -15.54 -3.07 15.56
N THR A 313 -15.25 -1.86 15.11
CA THR A 313 -14.62 -1.61 13.81
C THR A 313 -13.27 -0.95 14.03
N ASP A 314 -12.24 -1.51 13.41
CA ASP A 314 -10.94 -0.88 13.25
C ASP A 314 -10.78 -0.43 11.78
N LEU A 315 -10.36 0.80 11.57
CA LEU A 315 -9.88 1.27 10.28
C LEU A 315 -8.37 1.03 10.18
N VAL A 316 -7.96 0.53 9.04
CA VAL A 316 -6.56 0.47 8.62
C VAL A 316 -6.40 1.44 7.47
N VAL A 317 -5.55 2.43 7.65
CA VAL A 317 -5.30 3.47 6.64
C VAL A 317 -3.84 3.46 6.29
N TRP A 318 -3.55 3.31 5.00
CA TRP A 318 -2.25 3.59 4.41
C TRP A 318 -2.36 4.87 3.58
N ARG A 319 -1.40 5.78 3.71
CA ARG A 319 -1.37 7.04 2.97
C ARG A 319 0.04 7.31 2.46
N ASP A 320 0.14 7.78 1.22
CA ASP A 320 1.38 8.36 0.73
C ASP A 320 1.49 9.81 1.22
N ASN A 321 1.89 9.98 2.48
CA ASN A 321 2.08 11.30 3.11
C ASN A 321 3.55 11.66 3.27
N ARG A 322 4.47 10.93 2.62
CA ARG A 322 5.89 11.08 2.84
C ARG A 322 6.44 12.37 2.24
N SER A 323 7.22 13.13 3.03
CA SER A 323 8.09 14.14 2.48
C SER A 323 9.39 13.52 1.95
N LYS A 324 9.99 14.18 0.97
CA LYS A 324 11.27 13.77 0.35
C LYS A 324 12.45 13.78 1.32
N GLU A 325 12.37 14.53 2.40
CA GLU A 325 13.43 14.71 3.39
C GLU A 325 13.33 13.63 4.48
N THR A 326 14.01 12.52 4.31
CA THR A 326 14.02 11.41 5.28
C THR A 326 15.24 11.37 6.20
N THR A 327 16.12 12.35 6.11
CA THR A 327 17.42 12.35 6.77
C THR A 327 17.52 13.43 7.84
N GLY A 328 16.80 13.27 8.95
CA GLY A 328 16.91 14.21 10.06
C GLY A 328 16.66 13.56 11.41
N THR A 329 17.20 14.14 12.44
CA THR A 329 16.85 13.84 13.84
C THR A 329 15.59 14.60 14.27
N ASP A 330 15.04 15.44 13.40
CA ASP A 330 13.86 16.24 13.64
C ASP A 330 12.63 15.58 13.01
N CYS A 331 11.89 14.86 13.83
CA CYS A 331 10.68 14.14 13.43
C CYS A 331 9.53 15.05 12.97
N VAL A 332 9.62 16.35 13.16
CA VAL A 332 8.59 17.32 12.71
C VAL A 332 8.71 17.60 11.22
N LYS A 333 9.91 17.46 10.66
CA LYS A 333 10.19 17.80 9.26
C LYS A 333 10.35 16.60 8.35
N SER A 334 10.68 15.43 8.91
CA SER A 334 10.99 14.28 8.07
C SER A 334 10.96 12.98 8.87
N PRO A 335 10.11 12.06 8.49
CA PRO A 335 9.05 12.12 7.48
C PRO A 335 7.90 13.04 7.89
N SER A 336 7.07 13.46 6.96
CA SER A 336 6.01 14.44 7.21
C SER A 336 4.96 13.92 8.17
N TRP A 337 4.70 14.68 9.21
CA TRP A 337 3.51 14.54 10.02
C TRP A 337 2.37 15.32 9.34
N ALA A 338 1.45 14.63 8.68
CA ALA A 338 0.41 15.22 7.88
C ALA A 338 -0.98 14.68 8.28
N PRO A 339 -1.56 15.14 9.40
CA PRO A 339 -2.91 14.74 9.79
C PRO A 339 -3.92 15.13 8.71
N LEU A 340 -5.03 14.42 8.65
CA LEU A 340 -6.20 14.87 7.88
C LEU A 340 -6.73 16.16 8.50
N GLY A 341 -7.23 17.04 7.66
CA GLY A 341 -7.76 18.31 8.09
C GLY A 341 -9.27 18.35 8.24
N GLU A 342 -9.76 19.58 8.32
CA GLU A 342 -11.18 19.84 8.45
C GLU A 342 -11.97 19.24 7.29
N TYR A 343 -13.09 18.57 7.58
CA TYR A 343 -13.98 17.87 6.64
C TYR A 343 -13.37 16.67 5.88
N GLN A 344 -12.16 16.27 6.16
CA GLN A 344 -11.55 15.11 5.52
C GLN A 344 -11.92 13.77 6.15
N LEU A 345 -12.45 13.78 7.37
CA LEU A 345 -13.00 12.63 8.04
C LEU A 345 -14.38 12.95 8.62
N LEU A 346 -15.43 12.43 8.00
CA LEU A 346 -16.82 12.64 8.39
C LEU A 346 -17.49 11.33 8.72
N ALA A 347 -18.26 11.32 9.81
CA ALA A 347 -19.17 10.23 10.14
C ALA A 347 -20.61 10.61 9.77
N PHE A 348 -21.35 9.67 9.18
CA PHE A 348 -22.76 9.85 8.82
C PHE A 348 -23.60 8.83 9.56
N ASP A 349 -24.76 9.28 10.06
CA ASP A 349 -25.78 8.40 10.63
C ASP A 349 -26.72 7.84 9.54
N GLU A 350 -27.70 7.04 9.95
CA GLU A 350 -28.71 6.49 9.04
C GLU A 350 -29.67 7.54 8.44
N GLN A 351 -29.68 8.76 8.98
CA GLN A 351 -30.45 9.90 8.49
C GLN A 351 -29.60 10.86 7.65
N GLU A 352 -28.39 10.44 7.27
CA GLU A 352 -27.46 11.20 6.43
C GLU A 352 -26.92 12.49 7.08
N ASN A 353 -26.98 12.60 8.41
CA ASN A 353 -26.43 13.77 9.13
C ASN A 353 -24.92 13.59 9.29
N PRO A 354 -24.09 14.52 8.79
CA PRO A 354 -22.65 14.46 8.93
C PRO A 354 -22.21 14.93 10.33
N THR A 355 -21.24 14.24 10.87
CA THR A 355 -20.50 14.67 12.07
C THR A 355 -19.02 14.70 11.72
N GLN A 356 -18.37 15.85 11.91
CA GLN A 356 -16.93 15.96 11.70
C GLN A 356 -16.17 15.26 12.82
N ILE A 357 -15.20 14.45 12.44
CA ILE A 357 -14.24 13.86 13.38
C ILE A 357 -13.12 14.87 13.63
N PRO A 358 -12.77 15.16 14.90
CA PRO A 358 -11.73 16.13 15.22
C PRO A 358 -10.36 15.78 14.63
N ASP A 359 -9.60 16.80 14.20
CA ASP A 359 -8.27 16.67 13.60
C ASP A 359 -7.24 15.92 14.47
N SER A 360 -7.44 15.93 15.80
CA SER A 360 -6.59 15.18 16.75
C SER A 360 -6.59 13.66 16.52
N HIS A 361 -7.54 13.13 15.75
CA HIS A 361 -7.71 11.70 15.46
C HIS A 361 -7.36 11.34 14.01
N ALA A 362 -6.74 12.23 13.26
CA ALA A 362 -6.71 12.25 11.81
C ALA A 362 -5.46 11.63 11.17
N PHE A 363 -5.21 10.35 11.37
CA PHE A 363 -4.25 9.51 10.60
C PHE A 363 -2.98 10.23 10.11
N PRO A 364 -2.10 10.74 11.00
CA PRO A 364 -0.93 11.51 10.59
C PRO A 364 0.22 10.65 10.01
N LEU A 365 0.16 9.35 10.14
CA LEU A 365 1.23 8.41 9.76
C LEU A 365 0.98 7.83 8.35
N THR A 366 2.03 7.26 7.75
CA THR A 366 1.91 6.55 6.48
C THR A 366 1.03 5.32 6.60
N THR A 367 1.16 4.57 7.69
CA THR A 367 0.21 3.49 7.99
C THR A 367 -0.23 3.55 9.44
N GLN A 368 -1.52 3.37 9.66
CA GLN A 368 -2.11 3.45 10.98
C GLN A 368 -3.36 2.59 11.08
N ARG A 369 -3.56 1.98 12.24
CA ARG A 369 -4.82 1.36 12.64
C ARG A 369 -5.45 2.22 13.72
N ALA A 370 -6.75 2.49 13.60
CA ALA A 370 -7.51 3.23 14.59
C ALA A 370 -8.87 2.58 14.81
N LYS A 371 -9.29 2.49 16.08
CA LYS A 371 -10.61 1.98 16.44
C LYS A 371 -11.66 3.05 16.14
N VAL A 372 -12.76 2.66 15.50
CA VAL A 372 -13.95 3.49 15.40
C VAL A 372 -14.70 3.43 16.74
N GLY A 373 -15.13 4.58 17.23
CA GLY A 373 -15.75 4.73 18.54
C GLY A 373 -14.76 5.12 19.64
N GLY A 374 -15.30 5.55 20.77
CA GLY A 374 -14.53 5.99 21.94
C GLY A 374 -13.65 7.19 21.66
N ASP A 375 -12.44 7.19 22.24
CA ASP A 375 -11.49 8.31 22.12
C ASP A 375 -10.66 8.28 20.83
N SER A 376 -10.72 7.21 20.03
CA SER A 376 -9.91 7.09 18.81
C SER A 376 -10.53 7.78 17.61
N ILE A 377 -11.71 7.34 17.17
CA ILE A 377 -12.51 7.98 16.11
C ILE A 377 -13.91 8.12 16.69
N PRO A 378 -14.22 9.22 17.37
CA PRO A 378 -15.50 9.39 18.02
C PRO A 378 -16.63 9.46 16.97
N VAL A 379 -17.60 8.56 17.09
CA VAL A 379 -18.76 8.50 16.22
C VAL A 379 -20.04 8.70 16.99
N PRO A 380 -21.04 9.39 16.42
CA PRO A 380 -22.25 9.75 17.16
C PRO A 380 -23.22 8.57 17.40
N ASN A 381 -23.12 7.54 16.58
CA ASN A 381 -24.08 6.44 16.58
C ASN A 381 -23.38 5.08 16.49
N PRO A 382 -24.00 3.99 16.98
CA PRO A 382 -23.43 2.64 16.91
C PRO A 382 -23.33 2.07 15.48
N TYR A 383 -23.97 2.70 14.50
CA TYR A 383 -23.93 2.32 13.10
C TYR A 383 -23.88 3.55 12.24
N GLY A 384 -23.20 3.43 11.12
CA GLY A 384 -23.12 4.49 10.14
C GLY A 384 -22.06 4.20 9.10
N TRP A 385 -21.63 5.25 8.44
CA TRP A 385 -20.52 5.16 7.51
C TRP A 385 -19.60 6.38 7.65
N LEU A 386 -18.36 6.19 7.26
CA LEU A 386 -17.32 7.21 7.27
C LEU A 386 -17.00 7.60 5.84
N MET A 387 -16.89 8.89 5.57
CA MET A 387 -16.20 9.44 4.42
C MET A 387 -14.77 9.75 4.85
N ILE A 388 -13.80 9.26 4.11
CA ILE A 388 -12.38 9.40 4.40
C ILE A 388 -11.73 9.98 3.15
N ASP A 389 -11.44 11.27 3.17
CA ASP A 389 -10.71 11.97 2.13
C ASP A 389 -9.24 12.07 2.52
N LEU A 390 -8.40 11.31 1.82
CA LEU A 390 -6.96 11.26 2.07
C LEU A 390 -6.17 12.34 1.34
N TRP A 391 -6.86 13.25 0.66
CA TRP A 391 -6.23 14.35 -0.07
C TRP A 391 -5.37 15.23 0.85
N HIS A 392 -4.26 15.73 0.35
CA HIS A 392 -3.42 16.65 1.09
C HIS A 392 -3.96 18.08 1.05
N GLN A 393 -3.99 18.77 2.20
CA GLN A 393 -4.44 20.16 2.31
C GLN A 393 -3.55 21.16 1.58
N ASP A 394 -2.31 20.81 1.27
CA ASP A 394 -1.36 21.64 0.52
C ASP A 394 -1.62 21.66 -0.99
N GLY A 395 -2.72 21.01 -1.44
CA GLY A 395 -3.06 20.91 -2.86
C GLY A 395 -2.21 19.92 -3.63
N GLN A 396 -1.36 19.15 -2.95
CA GLN A 396 -0.58 18.10 -3.59
C GLN A 396 -1.40 16.81 -3.66
N HIS A 397 -1.22 16.09 -4.75
CA HIS A 397 -1.84 14.78 -4.91
C HIS A 397 -1.52 13.85 -3.74
N ALA A 398 -2.54 13.15 -3.27
CA ALA A 398 -2.40 12.10 -2.28
C ALA A 398 -3.09 10.83 -2.79
N GLN A 399 -2.64 9.73 -2.28
CA GLN A 399 -3.23 8.42 -2.52
C GLN A 399 -3.22 7.65 -1.23
N GLY A 400 -4.04 6.64 -1.14
CA GLY A 400 -4.04 5.79 0.03
C GLY A 400 -4.83 4.52 -0.18
N TRP A 401 -4.97 3.79 0.90
CA TRP A 401 -5.75 2.58 1.00
C TRP A 401 -6.46 2.55 2.34
N VAL A 402 -7.73 2.16 2.33
CA VAL A 402 -8.54 2.01 3.53
C VAL A 402 -9.10 0.59 3.59
N GLY A 403 -8.74 -0.11 4.64
CA GLY A 403 -9.30 -1.40 5.00
C GLY A 403 -10.08 -1.32 6.31
N LEU A 404 -11.01 -2.23 6.49
CA LEU A 404 -11.81 -2.36 7.69
C LEU A 404 -11.61 -3.73 8.30
N ARG A 405 -11.57 -3.77 9.62
CA ARG A 405 -11.64 -5.00 10.40
C ARG A 405 -12.75 -4.88 11.41
N MET A 406 -13.77 -5.72 11.25
CA MET A 406 -14.89 -5.79 12.17
C MET A 406 -14.79 -7.06 13.01
N SER A 407 -15.06 -6.95 14.30
CA SER A 407 -15.05 -8.12 15.18
C SER A 407 -16.06 -7.97 16.30
N SER A 408 -16.44 -9.07 16.92
CA SER A 408 -17.31 -9.10 18.11
C SER A 408 -16.80 -10.13 19.11
N GLN A 409 -15.95 -9.72 20.02
CA GLN A 409 -15.56 -10.48 21.22
C GLN A 409 -15.34 -12.00 20.97
N GLY A 410 -14.68 -12.36 19.86
CA GLY A 410 -14.47 -13.76 19.48
C GLY A 410 -15.66 -14.48 18.84
N ARG A 411 -16.79 -13.80 18.61
CA ARG A 411 -17.97 -14.39 17.95
C ARG A 411 -17.85 -14.36 16.44
N TYR A 412 -17.30 -13.28 15.89
CA TYR A 412 -17.00 -13.13 14.47
C TYR A 412 -15.83 -12.17 14.27
N SER A 413 -15.18 -12.29 13.13
CA SER A 413 -14.15 -11.39 12.65
C SER A 413 -14.19 -11.38 11.12
N VAL A 414 -14.07 -10.21 10.50
CA VAL A 414 -14.08 -10.04 9.06
C VAL A 414 -13.23 -8.83 8.67
N GLY A 415 -12.42 -8.99 7.64
CA GLY A 415 -11.71 -7.91 6.97
C GLY A 415 -12.31 -7.64 5.60
N HIS A 416 -12.35 -6.39 5.17
CA HIS A 416 -12.73 -6.00 3.82
C HIS A 416 -12.20 -4.60 3.47
N GLU A 417 -12.14 -4.31 2.19
CA GLU A 417 -11.80 -2.98 1.69
C GLU A 417 -12.93 -1.99 1.88
N ALA A 418 -12.60 -0.73 2.13
CA ALA A 418 -13.54 0.36 1.99
C ALA A 418 -13.91 0.58 0.51
N LEU A 419 -15.12 1.10 0.27
CA LEU A 419 -15.55 1.46 -1.07
C LEU A 419 -14.77 2.66 -1.57
N ARG A 420 -14.09 2.52 -2.70
CA ARG A 420 -13.46 3.63 -3.42
C ARG A 420 -14.51 4.44 -4.17
N VAL A 421 -14.41 5.77 -4.10
CA VAL A 421 -15.42 6.67 -4.65
C VAL A 421 -14.88 7.53 -5.77
N ASP A 422 -13.61 7.88 -5.72
CA ASP A 422 -12.96 8.66 -6.75
C ASP A 422 -12.22 7.77 -7.74
N ASP A 423 -12.29 8.17 -8.99
CA ASP A 423 -11.35 7.77 -10.01
C ASP A 423 -10.31 8.86 -10.10
N LEU A 424 -9.17 8.71 -9.41
CA LEU A 424 -8.05 9.66 -9.51
C LEU A 424 -7.57 9.87 -10.95
N CYS A 425 -8.07 9.08 -11.89
CA CYS A 425 -7.87 9.26 -13.31
C CYS A 425 -8.70 10.38 -13.92
N ASN A 426 -9.69 10.90 -13.23
CA ASN A 426 -10.48 12.05 -13.64
C ASN A 426 -9.88 13.35 -13.06
N PHE A 427 -8.66 13.68 -13.44
CA PHE A 427 -8.06 15.01 -13.17
C PHE A 427 -8.71 16.10 -14.01
N GLY A 428 -9.99 16.25 -13.91
CA GLY A 428 -10.76 17.19 -14.70
C GLY A 428 -11.93 17.82 -13.94
N LEU A 429 -11.74 18.14 -12.68
CA LEU A 429 -12.63 19.02 -11.92
C LEU A 429 -11.89 20.23 -11.43
#